data_66916582c054ccd0d69e80414dd8e28e
#
_entry.id   66916582c054ccd0d69e80414dd8e28e
#
_cell.length_a   1.000
_cell.length_b   1.000
_cell.length_c   1.000
_cell.angle_alpha   90.00
_cell.angle_beta   90.00
_cell.angle_gamma   90.00
#
_symmetry.space_group_name_H-M   'P 1'
#
loop_
_entity.id
_entity.type
_entity.pdbx_description
1 polymer ?
#
loop_
_entity_poly.entity_id
_entity_poly.type
_entity_poly.pdbx_seq_one_letter_code
_entity_poly.pdbx_strand_id
1 'polypeptide(L)'
;MTERPAGRVLLLKEGDTPYEGLDGVPGMELGRVITTPATTSLGGGFSRFAGECVLADWTLRYDEVFYVIAGELVIESGGETVRGGPGEVILIPAGTTVTYRAGAGTRAFFVLHPRDWAERSAV
;
A
#
# COMPACT_ATOMS: atom_id res chain seq x y z
N MET A 1 13.41 -3.13 25.42
CA MET A 1 13.41 -3.67 24.08
C MET A 1 12.00 -3.99 23.63
N THR A 2 11.68 -3.59 22.44
CA THR A 2 10.37 -3.91 21.89
C THR A 2 10.42 -5.28 21.26
N GLU A 3 9.50 -6.14 21.66
CA GLU A 3 9.45 -7.50 21.15
C GLU A 3 8.14 -7.70 20.40
N ARG A 4 8.23 -8.44 19.29
CA ARG A 4 7.05 -8.89 18.62
C ARG A 4 6.28 -9.81 19.54
N PRO A 5 4.95 -9.80 19.46
CA PRO A 5 4.16 -10.79 20.16
C PRO A 5 4.22 -12.13 19.42
N ALA A 6 5.38 -12.80 19.50
CA ALA A 6 5.63 -14.03 18.77
C ALA A 6 4.53 -15.05 19.05
N GLY A 7 3.97 -15.60 17.99
CA GLY A 7 2.92 -16.59 18.08
C GLY A 7 1.56 -16.08 18.50
N ARG A 8 1.38 -14.77 18.56
CA ARG A 8 0.08 -14.19 18.90
C ARG A 8 -0.64 -13.70 17.65
N VAL A 9 -1.93 -13.97 17.60
CA VAL A 9 -2.80 -13.43 16.54
C VAL A 9 -3.20 -12.03 16.97
N LEU A 10 -3.13 -11.09 16.02
CA LEU A 10 -3.50 -9.70 16.27
C LEU A 10 -4.68 -9.31 15.40
N LEU A 11 -5.61 -8.57 15.99
CA LEU A 11 -6.67 -7.93 15.24
C LEU A 11 -6.27 -6.48 15.00
N LEU A 12 -6.16 -6.10 13.75
CA LEU A 12 -5.80 -4.74 13.36
C LEU A 12 -6.97 -4.15 12.60
N LYS A 13 -7.38 -2.95 12.97
CA LYS A 13 -8.57 -2.33 12.40
C LYS A 13 -8.21 -1.04 11.69
N GLU A 14 -9.00 -0.71 10.69
CA GLU A 14 -8.94 0.62 10.10
C GLU A 14 -9.21 1.64 11.21
N GLY A 15 -8.36 2.66 11.28
CA GLY A 15 -8.50 3.65 12.34
C GLY A 15 -7.62 3.41 13.55
N ASP A 16 -7.05 2.21 13.70
CA ASP A 16 -6.07 1.97 14.77
C ASP A 16 -4.85 2.89 14.60
N THR A 17 -4.54 3.23 13.36
CA THR A 17 -3.49 4.19 13.04
C THR A 17 -4.15 5.34 12.29
N PRO A 18 -3.91 6.58 12.70
CA PRO A 18 -4.46 7.73 11.98
C PRO A 18 -3.98 7.74 10.53
N TYR A 19 -4.85 8.19 9.64
CA TYR A 19 -4.48 8.40 8.25
C TYR A 19 -3.53 9.59 8.14
N GLU A 20 -2.50 9.44 7.33
CA GLU A 20 -1.54 10.50 7.07
C GLU A 20 -1.37 10.67 5.58
N GLY A 21 -1.19 11.91 5.15
CA GLY A 21 -0.93 12.21 3.75
C GLY A 21 0.43 11.69 3.31
N LEU A 22 0.55 11.45 2.03
CA LEU A 22 1.80 11.05 1.42
C LEU A 22 2.42 12.27 0.73
N ASP A 23 3.68 12.57 1.07
CA ASP A 23 4.37 13.72 0.51
C ASP A 23 4.42 13.64 -1.01
N GLY A 24 4.07 14.74 -1.66
CA GLY A 24 4.11 14.83 -3.11
C GLY A 24 2.92 14.17 -3.81
N VAL A 25 1.98 13.61 -3.06
CA VAL A 25 0.81 12.96 -3.65
C VAL A 25 -0.46 13.50 -2.97
N PRO A 26 -0.92 14.69 -3.37
CA PRO A 26 -2.12 15.27 -2.77
C PRO A 26 -3.32 14.34 -2.92
N GLY A 27 -4.12 14.25 -1.87
CA GLY A 27 -5.34 13.47 -1.90
C GLY A 27 -5.18 12.00 -1.54
N MET A 28 -3.96 11.52 -1.38
CA MET A 28 -3.71 10.15 -0.97
C MET A 28 -3.33 10.11 0.50
N GLU A 29 -3.99 9.25 1.26
CA GLU A 29 -3.72 9.08 2.68
C GLU A 29 -3.57 7.62 3.02
N LEU A 30 -2.65 7.31 3.92
CA LEU A 30 -2.37 5.94 4.35
C LEU A 30 -2.53 5.82 5.85
N GLY A 31 -3.22 4.75 6.28
CA GLY A 31 -3.27 4.36 7.67
C GLY A 31 -2.54 3.03 7.82
N ARG A 32 -1.27 3.09 8.16
CA ARG A 32 -0.42 1.91 8.24
C ARG A 32 -0.66 1.18 9.55
N VAL A 33 -1.29 0.00 9.47
CA VAL A 33 -1.64 -0.79 10.65
C VAL A 33 -0.73 -2.00 10.85
N ILE A 34 -0.09 -2.49 9.79
CA ILE A 34 0.86 -3.59 9.90
C ILE A 34 2.26 -2.99 9.94
N THR A 35 2.81 -2.91 11.15
CA THR A 35 4.08 -2.23 11.40
C THR A 35 4.89 -3.02 12.41
N THR A 36 6.12 -2.57 12.66
CA THR A 36 6.92 -3.09 13.78
C THR A 36 6.28 -2.63 15.08
N PRO A 37 6.19 -3.49 16.11
CA PRO A 37 6.80 -4.82 16.21
C PRO A 37 5.87 -5.97 15.84
N ALA A 38 4.73 -5.71 15.22
CA ALA A 38 3.76 -6.78 14.94
C ALA A 38 4.36 -7.87 14.05
N THR A 39 5.19 -7.45 13.09
CA THR A 39 5.87 -8.40 12.20
C THR A 39 7.22 -7.81 11.79
N THR A 40 8.13 -8.69 11.40
CA THR A 40 9.44 -8.26 10.89
C THR A 40 9.49 -8.21 9.38
N SER A 41 8.48 -8.70 8.69
CA SER A 41 8.55 -8.84 7.23
C SER A 41 7.43 -8.14 6.48
N LEU A 42 6.23 -8.10 7.03
CA LEU A 42 5.11 -7.50 6.34
C LEU A 42 4.89 -6.06 6.78
N GLY A 43 4.54 -5.23 5.82
CA GLY A 43 4.01 -3.90 6.10
C GLY A 43 2.70 -3.77 5.38
N GLY A 44 1.87 -2.82 5.79
CA GLY A 44 0.63 -2.60 5.10
C GLY A 44 -0.36 -1.78 5.89
N GLY A 45 -1.51 -1.58 5.28
CA GLY A 45 -2.56 -0.80 5.89
C GLY A 45 -3.65 -0.44 4.91
N PHE A 46 -4.36 0.62 5.25
CA PHE A 46 -5.47 1.10 4.45
C PHE A 46 -5.05 2.37 3.71
N SER A 47 -5.48 2.49 2.48
CA SER A 47 -5.30 3.70 1.69
C SER A 47 -6.65 4.25 1.31
N ARG A 48 -6.75 5.57 1.27
CA ARG A 48 -7.96 6.24 0.80
C ARG A 48 -7.57 7.46 -0.01
N PHE A 49 -8.44 7.83 -0.94
CA PHE A 49 -8.17 8.88 -1.90
C PHE A 49 -9.29 9.91 -1.83
N ALA A 50 -8.93 11.15 -1.46
CA ALA A 50 -9.91 12.22 -1.26
C ALA A 50 -10.25 12.94 -2.57
N GLY A 51 -9.44 12.77 -3.59
CA GLY A 51 -9.65 13.36 -4.90
C GLY A 51 -8.90 12.57 -5.93
N GLU A 52 -8.95 13.02 -7.17
CA GLU A 52 -8.16 12.37 -8.20
C GLU A 52 -6.69 12.48 -7.83
N CYS A 53 -6.00 11.35 -7.86
CA CYS A 53 -4.67 11.24 -7.32
C CYS A 53 -3.80 10.43 -8.28
N VAL A 54 -2.57 10.90 -8.49
CA VAL A 54 -1.61 10.23 -9.35
C VAL A 54 -0.27 10.17 -8.65
N LEU A 55 0.28 8.97 -8.53
CA LEU A 55 1.67 8.76 -8.13
C LEU A 55 2.38 8.13 -9.31
N ALA A 56 3.22 8.93 -9.98
CA ALA A 56 3.80 8.54 -11.26
C ALA A 56 5.21 7.96 -11.12
N ASP A 57 5.52 7.01 -11.98
CA ASP A 57 6.87 6.51 -12.21
C ASP A 57 7.53 6.00 -10.94
N TRP A 58 6.77 5.26 -10.15
CA TRP A 58 7.28 4.67 -8.92
C TRP A 58 7.80 3.27 -9.20
N THR A 59 9.08 3.04 -8.91
CA THR A 59 9.67 1.70 -9.03
C THR A 59 9.64 1.02 -7.68
N LEU A 60 8.94 -0.11 -7.59
CA LEU A 60 8.78 -0.82 -6.34
C LEU A 60 10.05 -1.58 -5.98
N ARG A 61 10.50 -1.44 -4.75
CA ARG A 61 11.59 -2.21 -4.17
C ARG A 61 11.05 -3.31 -3.25
N TYR A 62 9.77 -3.63 -3.40
CA TYR A 62 9.04 -4.59 -2.59
C TYR A 62 7.92 -5.17 -3.43
N ASP A 63 7.45 -6.35 -3.05
CA ASP A 63 6.23 -6.90 -3.64
C ASP A 63 5.04 -6.26 -2.95
N GLU A 64 3.99 -5.95 -3.69
CA GLU A 64 2.83 -5.28 -3.13
C GLU A 64 1.55 -5.90 -3.66
N VAL A 65 0.57 -6.03 -2.76
CA VAL A 65 -0.77 -6.51 -3.08
C VAL A 65 -1.76 -5.46 -2.62
N PHE A 66 -2.70 -5.11 -3.49
CA PHE A 66 -3.85 -4.27 -3.12
C PHE A 66 -5.12 -5.09 -3.21
N TYR A 67 -5.94 -4.99 -2.19
CA TYR A 67 -7.32 -5.47 -2.24
C TYR A 67 -8.21 -4.22 -2.28
N VAL A 68 -8.95 -4.04 -3.38
CA VAL A 68 -9.78 -2.85 -3.56
C VAL A 68 -11.06 -3.02 -2.78
N ILE A 69 -11.37 -2.05 -1.93
CA ILE A 69 -12.57 -2.06 -1.09
C ILE A 69 -13.69 -1.28 -1.76
N ALA A 70 -13.34 -0.12 -2.32
CA ALA A 70 -14.31 0.77 -2.95
C ALA A 70 -13.62 1.57 -4.04
N GLY A 71 -14.38 1.99 -5.04
CA GLY A 71 -13.85 2.78 -6.14
C GLY A 71 -13.09 1.95 -7.14
N GLU A 72 -12.07 2.55 -7.74
CA GLU A 72 -11.25 1.88 -8.74
C GLU A 72 -9.80 2.32 -8.59
N LEU A 73 -8.91 1.36 -8.51
CA LEU A 73 -7.48 1.62 -8.50
C LEU A 73 -6.93 1.23 -9.87
N VAL A 74 -6.18 2.14 -10.47
CA VAL A 74 -5.64 1.96 -11.82
C VAL A 74 -4.12 1.96 -11.72
N ILE A 75 -3.51 0.93 -12.28
CA ILE A 75 -2.04 0.81 -12.30
C ILE A 75 -1.61 0.74 -13.75
N GLU A 76 -0.75 1.68 -14.14
CA GLU A 76 -0.17 1.71 -15.48
C GLU A 76 1.29 1.27 -15.41
N SER A 77 1.69 0.37 -16.28
CA SER A 77 3.07 -0.12 -16.32
C SER A 77 3.37 -0.68 -17.72
N GLY A 78 4.48 -0.23 -18.28
CA GLY A 78 4.95 -0.80 -19.54
C GLY A 78 3.97 -0.70 -20.70
N GLY A 79 3.16 0.35 -20.71
CA GLY A 79 2.17 0.53 -21.77
C GLY A 79 0.86 -0.22 -21.53
N GLU A 80 0.78 -0.95 -20.42
CA GLU A 80 -0.44 -1.66 -20.06
C GLU A 80 -1.14 -0.95 -18.91
N THR A 81 -2.45 -1.12 -18.85
CA THR A 81 -3.28 -0.54 -17.78
C THR A 81 -4.07 -1.66 -17.13
N VAL A 82 -3.93 -1.75 -15.80
CA VAL A 82 -4.70 -2.70 -14.99
C VAL A 82 -5.67 -1.89 -14.14
N ARG A 83 -6.94 -2.30 -14.16
CA ARG A 83 -7.99 -1.62 -13.39
C ARG A 83 -8.58 -2.62 -12.41
N GLY A 84 -8.56 -2.26 -11.11
CA GLY A 84 -9.16 -3.10 -10.09
C GLY A 84 -10.32 -2.39 -9.43
N GLY A 85 -11.46 -3.06 -9.35
CA GLY A 85 -12.63 -2.59 -8.65
C GLY A 85 -12.85 -3.35 -7.34
N PRO A 86 -13.96 -3.06 -6.64
CA PRO A 86 -14.20 -3.67 -5.32
C PRO A 86 -14.17 -5.19 -5.37
N GLY A 87 -13.44 -5.76 -4.43
CA GLY A 87 -13.30 -7.21 -4.33
C GLY A 87 -12.17 -7.78 -5.18
N GLU A 88 -11.45 -6.95 -5.90
CA GLU A 88 -10.38 -7.42 -6.78
C GLU A 88 -9.01 -7.14 -6.19
N VAL A 89 -8.06 -7.96 -6.58
CA VAL A 89 -6.68 -7.91 -6.07
C VAL A 89 -5.75 -7.52 -7.21
N ILE A 90 -4.86 -6.57 -6.93
CA ILE A 90 -3.80 -6.19 -7.86
C ILE A 90 -2.47 -6.58 -7.23
N LEU A 91 -1.69 -7.35 -7.94
CA LEU A 91 -0.35 -7.78 -7.50
C LEU A 91 0.69 -7.03 -8.32
N ILE A 92 1.62 -6.39 -7.62
CA ILE A 92 2.72 -5.66 -8.26
C ILE A 92 4.04 -6.24 -7.74
N PRO A 93 4.78 -6.97 -8.57
CA PRO A 93 6.07 -7.52 -8.14
C PRO A 93 7.13 -6.43 -7.97
N ALA A 94 8.07 -6.68 -7.07
CA ALA A 94 9.22 -5.80 -6.91
C ALA A 94 9.96 -5.64 -8.25
N GLY A 95 10.50 -4.46 -8.48
CA GLY A 95 11.22 -4.14 -9.71
C GLY A 95 10.34 -3.56 -10.81
N THR A 96 9.03 -3.54 -10.60
CA THR A 96 8.10 -2.97 -11.58
C THR A 96 8.01 -1.46 -11.39
N THR A 97 8.05 -0.72 -12.49
CA THR A 97 7.82 0.73 -12.45
C THR A 97 6.38 0.98 -12.86
N VAL A 98 5.65 1.67 -12.01
CA VAL A 98 4.20 1.86 -12.19
C VAL A 98 3.80 3.31 -11.99
N THR A 99 2.62 3.64 -12.50
CA THR A 99 1.91 4.87 -12.15
C THR A 99 0.59 4.44 -11.52
N TYR A 100 0.35 4.90 -10.29
CA TYR A 100 -0.91 4.65 -9.60
C TYR A 100 -1.87 5.80 -9.90
N ARG A 101 -3.12 5.46 -10.20
CA ARG A 101 -4.19 6.46 -10.34
C ARG A 101 -5.41 6.00 -9.58
N ALA A 102 -6.07 6.93 -8.93
CA ALA A 102 -7.31 6.64 -8.22
C ALA A 102 -8.14 7.91 -8.11
N GLY A 103 -9.45 7.76 -8.18
CA GLY A 103 -10.36 8.88 -8.00
C GLY A 103 -10.86 9.00 -6.57
N ALA A 104 -11.61 10.06 -6.29
CA ALA A 104 -12.18 10.29 -4.98
C ALA A 104 -13.06 9.11 -4.56
N GLY A 105 -12.95 8.72 -3.30
CA GLY A 105 -13.73 7.62 -2.75
C GLY A 105 -13.11 6.25 -2.94
N THR A 106 -11.98 6.15 -3.65
CA THR A 106 -11.28 4.88 -3.75
C THR A 106 -10.66 4.53 -2.42
N ARG A 107 -10.81 3.28 -2.02
CA ARG A 107 -10.23 2.73 -0.79
C ARG A 107 -9.69 1.35 -1.08
N ALA A 108 -8.54 1.05 -0.50
CA ALA A 108 -7.90 -0.25 -0.69
C ALA A 108 -7.14 -0.65 0.57
N PHE A 109 -6.99 -1.96 0.75
CA PHE A 109 -6.08 -2.49 1.75
C PHE A 109 -4.84 -2.96 1.02
N PHE A 110 -3.67 -2.61 1.51
CA PHE A 110 -2.42 -3.01 0.87
C PHE A 110 -1.51 -3.74 1.83
N VAL A 111 -0.71 -4.66 1.28
CA VAL A 111 0.33 -5.38 2.00
C VAL A 111 1.56 -5.38 1.13
N LEU A 112 2.71 -5.15 1.74
CA LEU A 112 3.98 -5.18 1.02
C LEU A 112 5.03 -5.98 1.80
N HIS A 113 6.02 -6.46 1.07
CA HIS A 113 7.12 -7.24 1.62
C HIS A 113 8.38 -7.01 0.78
N PRO A 114 9.51 -6.73 1.39
CA PRO A 114 9.73 -6.61 2.83
C PRO A 114 9.37 -5.22 3.35
N ARG A 115 8.88 -5.13 4.57
CA ARG A 115 8.50 -3.86 5.18
C ARG A 115 9.66 -2.88 5.26
N ASP A 116 10.85 -3.40 5.51
CA ASP A 116 12.04 -2.59 5.69
C ASP A 116 12.80 -2.31 4.40
N TRP A 117 12.06 -2.30 3.27
CA TRP A 117 12.67 -2.12 1.95
C TRP A 117 13.51 -0.85 1.85
N ALA A 118 13.13 0.21 2.56
CA ALA A 118 13.84 1.48 2.48
C ALA A 118 15.20 1.43 3.18
N GLU A 119 15.33 0.60 4.20
CA GLU A 119 16.58 0.41 4.93
C GLU A 119 17.50 -0.63 4.27
N ARG A 120 16.95 -1.45 3.39
CA ARG A 120 17.77 -2.42 2.68
C ARG A 120 18.54 -1.72 1.59
N SER A 121 19.76 -2.18 1.36
CA SER A 121 20.59 -1.59 0.33
C SER A 121 19.88 -1.62 -1.01
N ALA A 122 20.01 -0.54 -1.75
CA ALA A 122 19.44 -0.45 -3.08
C ALA A 122 20.30 -1.12 -4.14
N VAL A 123 21.46 -1.58 -3.76
CA VAL A 123 22.36 -2.23 -4.70
C VAL A 123 21.92 -3.63 -4.99
#